data_5d2d9e0d4ab32857095b1baf571e186c
#
_entry.id   5d2d9e0d4ab32857095b1baf571e186c
#
_cell.length_a   1.000
_cell.length_b   1.000
_cell.length_c   1.000
_cell.angle_alpha   90.00
_cell.angle_beta   90.00
_cell.angle_gamma   90.00
#
_symmetry.space_group_name_H-M   'P 1'
#
loop_
_entity.id
_entity.type
_entity.pdbx_description
1 polymer ?
#
loop_
_entity_poly.entity_id
_entity_poly.type
_entity_poly.pdbx_seq_one_letter_code
_entity_poly.pdbx_strand_id
1 'polypeptide(L)' 'MERGPLIRILQDMEGTDLELDLIIAGQVNPLEVRNVEKALELHSSQGISIRTRQNQIWVDASLVAAAYQARSDGG' A
#
# COMPACT_ATOMS: atom_id res chain seq x y z
N MET A 1 -1.72 -0.45 11.34
CA MET A 1 -2.42 -1.56 10.65
C MET A 1 -1.54 -2.79 10.67
N GLU A 2 -2.12 -3.95 10.77
CA GLU A 2 -1.36 -5.17 10.74
C GLU A 2 -0.78 -5.43 9.36
N ARG A 3 0.44 -5.95 9.32
CA ARG A 3 1.14 -6.17 8.07
C ARG A 3 0.47 -7.23 7.19
N GLY A 4 0.02 -8.33 7.80
CA GLY A 4 -0.56 -9.44 7.02
C GLY A 4 -1.72 -9.02 6.15
N PRO A 5 -2.78 -8.42 6.72
CA PRO A 5 -3.89 -7.95 5.91
C PRO A 5 -3.50 -6.89 4.89
N LEU A 6 -2.59 -5.98 5.25
CA LEU A 6 -2.18 -4.94 4.33
C LEU A 6 -1.41 -5.51 3.14
N ILE A 7 -0.49 -6.44 3.39
CA ILE A 7 0.29 -7.02 2.29
C ILE A 7 -0.61 -7.82 1.35
N ARG A 8 -1.65 -8.47 1.90
CA ARG A 8 -2.59 -9.21 1.06
C ARG A 8 -3.33 -8.28 0.12
N ILE A 9 -3.77 -7.11 0.62
CA ILE A 9 -4.43 -6.13 -0.23
C ILE A 9 -3.49 -5.70 -1.35
N LEU A 10 -2.24 -5.41 -1.01
CA LEU A 10 -1.27 -4.96 -2.00
C LEU A 10 -0.96 -6.06 -3.02
N GLN A 11 -0.85 -7.31 -2.57
CA GLN A 11 -0.58 -8.42 -3.49
C GLN A 11 -1.75 -8.65 -4.43
N ASP A 12 -2.98 -8.47 -3.94
CA ASP A 12 -4.16 -8.58 -4.80
C ASP A 12 -4.19 -7.49 -5.88
N MET A 13 -3.48 -6.40 -5.65
CA MET A 13 -3.39 -5.31 -6.61
C MET A 13 -2.31 -5.51 -7.66
N GLU A 14 -1.44 -6.52 -7.49
CA GLU A 14 -0.34 -6.73 -8.42
C GLU A 14 -0.88 -6.95 -9.83
N GLY A 15 -0.31 -6.24 -10.79
CA GLY A 15 -0.72 -6.34 -12.19
C GLY A 15 -1.98 -5.59 -12.54
N THR A 16 -2.57 -4.87 -11.61
CA THR A 16 -3.78 -4.08 -11.86
C THR A 16 -3.46 -2.59 -11.85
N ASP A 17 -4.45 -1.76 -12.22
CA ASP A 17 -4.31 -0.32 -12.14
C ASP A 17 -5.05 0.25 -10.93
N LEU A 18 -5.38 -0.59 -9.97
CA LEU A 18 -6.06 -0.15 -8.76
C LEU A 18 -5.15 0.76 -7.94
N GLU A 19 -5.77 1.68 -7.23
CA GLU A 19 -5.06 2.61 -6.36
C GLU A 19 -5.46 2.37 -4.91
N LEU A 20 -4.48 2.38 -4.02
CA LEU A 20 -4.71 2.27 -2.58
C LEU A 20 -4.06 3.47 -1.91
N ASP A 21 -4.84 4.18 -1.12
CA ASP A 21 -4.33 5.32 -0.37
C ASP A 21 -4.09 4.91 1.07
N LEU A 22 -2.88 5.17 1.55
CA LEU A 22 -2.48 4.84 2.92
C LEU A 22 -2.42 6.10 3.75
N ILE A 23 -3.10 6.07 4.88
CA ILE A 23 -3.04 7.16 5.85
C ILE A 23 -1.90 6.81 6.81
N ILE A 24 -0.82 7.58 6.73
CA ILE A 24 0.37 7.34 7.53
C ILE A 24 0.32 8.24 8.77
N ALA A 25 0.58 7.68 9.93
CA ALA A 25 0.59 8.44 11.17
C ALA A 25 1.56 9.61 11.06
N GLY A 26 1.08 10.80 11.42
CA GLY A 26 1.91 12.00 11.39
C GLY A 26 2.04 12.67 10.03
N GLN A 27 1.45 12.12 8.99
CA GLN A 27 1.48 12.72 7.66
C GLN A 27 0.17 13.42 7.37
N VAL A 28 0.26 14.55 6.66
CA VAL A 28 -0.92 15.31 6.30
C VAL A 28 -1.61 14.71 5.07
N ASN A 29 -0.83 14.30 4.09
CA ASN A 29 -1.37 13.77 2.85
C ASN A 29 -1.25 12.25 2.81
N PRO A 30 -2.23 11.56 2.23
CA PRO A 30 -2.12 10.11 2.10
C PRO A 30 -1.01 9.74 1.12
N LEU A 31 -0.47 8.54 1.31
CA LEU A 31 0.46 7.96 0.37
C LEU A 31 -0.35 7.20 -0.68
N GLU A 32 -0.29 7.66 -1.92
CA GLU A 32 -0.99 7.00 -3.03
C GLU A 32 -0.14 5.88 -3.58
N VAL A 33 -0.70 4.68 -3.64
CA VAL A 33 -0.02 3.51 -4.18
C VAL A 33 -0.84 3.01 -5.36
N ARG A 34 -0.23 3.03 -6.55
CA ARG A 34 -0.94 2.61 -7.76
C ARG A 34 0.02 1.88 -8.69
N ASN A 35 -0.53 1.05 -9.56
CA ASN A 35 0.24 0.26 -10.54
C ASN A 35 1.26 -0.63 -9.82
N VAL A 36 0.79 -1.37 -8.82
CA VAL A 36 1.64 -2.26 -8.05
C VAL A 36 2.13 -3.40 -8.93
N GLU A 37 3.44 -3.59 -8.96
CA GLU A 37 4.05 -4.72 -9.64
C GLU A 37 4.37 -5.85 -8.67
N LYS A 38 4.83 -5.50 -7.47
CA LYS A 38 5.23 -6.50 -6.49
C LYS A 38 5.15 -5.91 -5.10
N ALA A 39 4.62 -6.69 -4.16
CA ALA A 39 4.61 -6.31 -2.74
C ALA A 39 5.16 -7.48 -1.94
N LEU A 40 6.15 -7.20 -1.09
CA LEU A 40 6.85 -8.22 -0.32
C LEU A 40 7.03 -7.79 1.12
N GLU A 41 7.01 -8.77 2.03
CA GLU A 41 7.39 -8.53 3.41
C GLU A 41 8.90 -8.40 3.51
N LEU A 42 9.34 -7.42 4.30
CA LEU A 42 10.75 -7.30 4.62
C LEU A 42 11.07 -8.20 5.82
N HIS A 43 12.36 -8.32 6.12
CA HIS A 43 12.78 -9.13 7.26
C HIS A 43 12.36 -8.53 8.59
N SER A 44 12.12 -7.22 8.66
CA SER A 44 11.59 -6.59 9.86
C SER A 44 10.16 -7.07 10.10
N SER A 45 9.67 -6.93 11.32
CA SER A 45 8.34 -7.45 11.65
C SER A 45 7.21 -6.70 10.98
N GLN A 46 7.40 -5.43 10.60
CA GLN A 46 6.33 -4.59 10.08
C GLN A 46 6.64 -3.98 8.72
N GLY A 47 7.80 -4.25 8.16
CA GLY A 47 8.21 -3.59 6.92
C GLY A 47 7.62 -4.25 5.67
N ILE A 48 7.25 -3.42 4.70
CA ILE A 48 6.73 -3.84 3.41
C ILE A 48 7.49 -3.10 2.32
N SER A 49 7.91 -3.84 1.30
CA SER A 49 8.49 -3.28 0.09
C SER A 49 7.44 -3.34 -1.01
N ILE A 50 7.18 -2.22 -1.65
CA ILE A 50 6.20 -2.13 -2.72
C ILE A 50 6.88 -1.56 -3.95
N ARG A 51 6.93 -2.35 -5.02
CA ARG A 51 7.43 -1.86 -6.29
C ARG A 51 6.24 -1.52 -7.18
N THR A 52 6.22 -0.31 -7.67
CA THR A 52 5.20 0.13 -8.63
C THR A 52 5.90 0.48 -9.95
N ARG A 53 5.10 0.81 -10.95
CA ARG A 53 5.69 1.24 -12.23
C ARG A 53 6.45 2.55 -12.08
N GLN A 54 6.07 3.37 -11.10
CA GLN A 54 6.66 4.70 -10.92
C GLN A 54 7.69 4.74 -9.81
N ASN A 55 7.53 3.92 -8.76
CA ASN A 55 8.27 4.09 -7.53
C ASN A 55 8.68 2.75 -6.91
N GLN A 56 9.68 2.83 -6.05
CA GLN A 56 9.96 1.78 -5.08
C GLN A 56 9.67 2.38 -3.70
N ILE A 57 8.75 1.76 -2.98
CA ILE A 57 8.24 2.29 -1.70
C ILE A 57 8.57 1.31 -0.60
N TRP A 58 9.08 1.84 0.52
CA TRP A 58 9.26 1.06 1.75
C TRP A 58 8.40 1.70 2.82
N VAL A 59 7.54 0.91 3.46
CA VAL A 59 6.62 1.42 4.46
C VAL A 59 6.59 0.48 5.66
N ASP A 60 6.36 1.06 6.83
CA ASP A 60 6.18 0.30 8.06
C ASP A 60 4.69 0.19 8.32
N ALA A 61 4.17 -1.02 8.32
CA ALA A 61 2.73 -1.22 8.46
C ALA A 61 2.19 -0.67 9.79
N SER A 62 3.02 -0.67 10.83
CA SER A 62 2.56 -0.16 12.13
C SER A 62 2.28 1.34 12.11
N LEU A 63 2.81 2.06 11.12
CA LEU A 63 2.55 3.49 10.99
C LEU A 63 1.36 3.78 10.08
N VAL A 64 0.78 2.77 9.47
CA VAL A 64 -0.40 2.93 8.61
C VAL A 64 -1.64 2.90 9.50
N ALA A 65 -2.32 4.04 9.60
CA ALA A 65 -3.51 4.16 10.42
C ALA A 65 -4.74 3.62 9.71
N ALA A 66 -4.80 3.77 8.40
CA ALA A 66 -5.92 3.30 7.60
C ALA A 66 -5.49 3.17 6.15
N ALA A 67 -6.23 2.37 5.40
CA ALA A 67 -6.02 2.24 3.96
C ALA A 67 -7.40 2.26 3.30
N TYR A 68 -7.50 2.96 2.17
CA TYR A 68 -8.75 2.93 1.43
C TYR A 68 -8.47 2.91 -0.05
N GLN A 69 -9.35 2.25 -0.77
CA GLN A 69 -9.24 2.10 -2.20
C GLN A 69 -10.23 3.07 -2.84
N ALA A 70 -9.71 3.93 -3.72
CA ALA A 70 -10.58 4.85 -4.44
C ALA A 70 -11.48 4.01 -5.34
N ARG A 71 -12.77 4.23 -5.24
CA ARG A 71 -13.72 3.51 -6.09
C ARG A 71 -13.98 4.35 -7.31
N SER A 72 -13.71 3.74 -8.45
CA SER A 72 -14.06 4.41 -9.67
C SER A 72 -15.48 4.01 -9.97
N ASP A 73 -16.36 4.52 -9.21
CA ASP A 73 -17.70 4.15 -9.42
C ASP A 73 -18.30 4.99 -10.46
N GLY A 74 -17.55 5.47 -11.30
CA GLY A 74 -18.03 6.16 -12.46
C GLY A 74 -19.47 6.23 -12.39
N GLY A 75 -19.71 5.73 -11.53
CA GLY A 75 -21.10 5.70 -11.43
C GLY A 75 -21.35 5.86 -10.09
#